data_1cc56fb90f70bec0943ec93616a88e75
#
_entry.id   1cc56fb90f70bec0943ec93616a88e75
#
_cell.length_a   1.000
_cell.length_b   1.000
_cell.length_c   1.000
_cell.angle_alpha   90.00
_cell.angle_beta   90.00
_cell.angle_gamma   90.00
#
_symmetry.space_group_name_H-M   'P 1'
#
loop_
_entity.id
_entity.type
_entity.pdbx_description
1 polymer ?
#
loop_
_entity_poly.entity_id
_entity_poly.type
_entity_poly.pdbx_seq_one_letter_code
_entity_poly.pdbx_strand_id
1 'polypeptide(L)'
;MVMERERALSYLPFPNEIVHDHYLAFRAAADGAIDFLREPQLLYRVYGGNQTGVMTGVSDKTDYLKRRIQVFDDRVNRFAEVASFPELEDAKRWSRARLANFHREKGGFRALWRMRRVNFVTTVFELFALRLPLPIFRFAIRLVQKGVL
;
A
#
# COMPACT_ATOMS: atom_id res chain seq x y z
N MET A 1 -12.04 -4.33 12.85
CA MET A 1 -11.96 -5.78 12.60
C MET A 1 -12.43 -6.52 13.84
N VAL A 2 -13.21 -7.55 13.69
CA VAL A 2 -13.63 -8.48 14.77
C VAL A 2 -13.11 -9.85 14.37
N MET A 3 -12.59 -10.61 15.32
CA MET A 3 -12.00 -11.92 15.08
C MET A 3 -12.24 -12.81 16.29
N GLU A 4 -12.42 -14.09 16.06
CA GLU A 4 -12.48 -15.09 17.12
C GLU A 4 -11.15 -15.14 17.89
N ARG A 5 -11.24 -15.21 19.22
CA ARG A 5 -10.06 -15.13 20.11
C ARG A 5 -9.06 -16.25 19.84
N GLU A 6 -9.52 -17.48 19.69
CA GLU A 6 -8.66 -18.65 19.47
C GLU A 6 -7.89 -18.52 18.16
N ARG A 7 -8.56 -18.05 17.10
CA ARG A 7 -7.92 -17.79 15.82
C ARG A 7 -6.89 -16.66 15.93
N ALA A 8 -7.21 -15.57 16.63
CA ALA A 8 -6.24 -14.49 16.84
C ALA A 8 -4.98 -14.99 17.57
N LEU A 9 -5.17 -15.84 18.59
CA LEU A 9 -4.05 -16.45 19.33
C LEU A 9 -3.21 -17.39 18.47
N SER A 10 -3.81 -18.12 17.52
CA SER A 10 -3.08 -19.01 16.61
C SER A 10 -2.15 -18.28 15.64
N TYR A 11 -2.32 -16.96 15.47
CA TYR A 11 -1.47 -16.14 14.61
C TYR A 11 -0.28 -15.51 15.34
N LEU A 12 -0.11 -15.78 16.61
CA LEU A 12 1.05 -15.32 17.38
C LEU A 12 2.31 -16.18 17.09
N PRO A 13 3.51 -15.59 17.22
CA PRO A 13 3.81 -14.20 17.58
C PRO A 13 3.62 -13.24 16.40
N PHE A 14 3.33 -11.96 16.70
CA PHE A 14 3.30 -10.93 15.65
C PHE A 14 4.70 -10.57 15.19
N PRO A 15 4.93 -10.41 13.88
CA PRO A 15 6.19 -9.84 13.39
C PRO A 15 6.33 -8.38 13.83
N ASN A 16 7.51 -8.00 14.31
CA ASN A 16 7.77 -6.66 14.88
C ASN A 16 7.58 -5.50 13.88
N GLU A 17 7.61 -5.77 12.59
CA GLU A 17 7.66 -4.73 11.55
C GLU A 17 6.35 -4.58 10.78
N ILE A 18 5.34 -5.38 11.11
CA ILE A 18 4.01 -5.31 10.49
C ILE A 18 3.00 -4.87 11.54
N VAL A 19 2.19 -3.87 11.19
CA VAL A 19 1.10 -3.45 12.06
C VAL A 19 0.14 -4.62 12.30
N HIS A 20 -0.16 -4.90 13.56
CA HIS A 20 -0.88 -6.12 13.99
C HIS A 20 -2.22 -6.34 13.27
N ASP A 21 -2.99 -5.28 13.01
CA ASP A 21 -4.27 -5.36 12.30
C ASP A 21 -4.10 -5.78 10.84
N HIS A 22 -3.06 -5.29 10.16
CA HIS A 22 -2.72 -5.73 8.80
C HIS A 22 -2.29 -7.19 8.77
N TYR A 23 -1.48 -7.63 9.76
CA TYR A 23 -1.04 -9.01 9.84
C TYR A 23 -2.19 -9.98 10.10
N LEU A 24 -3.07 -9.65 11.05
CA LEU A 24 -4.26 -10.46 11.35
C LEU A 24 -5.20 -10.58 10.15
N ALA A 25 -5.45 -9.46 9.46
CA ALA A 25 -6.29 -9.48 8.26
C ALA A 25 -5.65 -10.31 7.14
N PHE A 26 -4.33 -10.20 6.95
CA PHE A 26 -3.60 -10.98 5.97
C PHE A 26 -3.64 -12.48 6.28
N ARG A 27 -3.39 -12.89 7.53
CA ARG A 27 -3.46 -14.29 7.95
C ARG A 27 -4.87 -14.85 7.77
N ALA A 28 -5.88 -14.13 8.18
CA ALA A 28 -7.28 -14.54 8.00
C ALA A 28 -7.65 -14.68 6.51
N ALA A 29 -7.16 -13.79 5.66
CA ALA A 29 -7.37 -13.89 4.21
C ALA A 29 -6.66 -15.11 3.61
N ALA A 30 -5.41 -15.38 4.03
CA ALA A 30 -4.65 -16.55 3.58
C ALA A 30 -5.32 -17.87 3.95
N ASP A 31 -5.97 -17.91 5.11
CA ASP A 31 -6.75 -19.06 5.58
C ASP A 31 -8.16 -19.14 4.95
N GLY A 32 -8.53 -18.20 4.05
CA GLY A 32 -9.88 -18.09 3.50
C GLY A 32 -10.96 -17.77 4.53
N ALA A 33 -10.57 -17.17 5.66
CA ALA A 33 -11.42 -16.92 6.83
C ALA A 33 -11.68 -15.42 7.06
N ILE A 34 -11.74 -14.62 6.00
CA ILE A 34 -12.07 -13.20 6.07
C ILE A 34 -13.38 -12.93 5.31
N ASP A 35 -14.22 -12.13 5.93
CA ASP A 35 -15.42 -11.58 5.31
C ASP A 35 -15.57 -10.11 5.70
N PHE A 36 -16.46 -9.39 5.04
CA PHE A 36 -16.70 -7.99 5.37
C PHE A 36 -18.18 -7.68 5.49
N LEU A 37 -18.51 -6.80 6.44
CA LEU A 37 -19.86 -6.28 6.60
C LEU A 37 -20.07 -5.12 5.62
N ARG A 38 -21.14 -5.20 4.82
CA ARG A 38 -21.48 -4.16 3.82
C ARG A 38 -21.95 -2.87 4.47
N GLU A 39 -22.54 -2.98 5.64
CA GLU A 39 -23.04 -1.84 6.40
C GLU A 39 -21.92 -1.22 7.24
N PRO A 40 -21.77 0.11 7.23
CA PRO A 40 -20.81 0.80 8.10
C PRO A 40 -21.16 0.54 9.58
N GLN A 41 -20.24 -0.08 10.31
CA GLN A 41 -20.40 -0.38 11.74
C GLN A 41 -19.75 0.67 12.65
N LEU A 42 -18.90 1.54 12.10
CA LEU A 42 -18.15 2.53 12.85
C LEU A 42 -18.09 3.87 12.10
N LEU A 43 -18.23 4.94 12.85
CA LEU A 43 -17.93 6.29 12.37
C LEU A 43 -16.48 6.63 12.74
N TYR A 44 -15.63 6.76 11.74
CA TYR A 44 -14.24 7.12 11.96
C TYR A 44 -14.06 8.64 11.92
N ARG A 45 -13.67 9.23 13.06
CA ARG A 45 -13.40 10.67 13.13
C ARG A 45 -12.06 11.00 12.43
N VAL A 46 -12.13 11.82 11.41
CA VAL A 46 -10.95 12.36 10.71
C VAL A 46 -10.64 13.74 11.27
N TYR A 47 -9.41 13.95 11.75
CA TYR A 47 -8.89 15.24 12.20
C TYR A 47 -7.42 15.38 11.80
N GLY A 48 -6.89 16.62 11.80
CA GLY A 48 -5.54 16.90 11.29
C GLY A 48 -4.37 16.18 12.00
N GLY A 49 -4.62 15.59 13.18
CA GLY A 49 -3.64 14.80 13.92
C GLY A 49 -3.66 13.29 13.62
N ASN A 50 -4.51 12.83 12.72
CA ASN A 50 -4.54 11.41 12.37
C ASN A 50 -3.23 10.97 11.69
N GLN A 51 -2.63 9.89 12.19
CA GLN A 51 -1.39 9.33 11.63
C GLN A 51 -1.59 8.73 10.23
N THR A 52 -2.81 8.35 9.88
CA THR A 52 -3.19 7.66 8.64
C THR A 52 -3.88 8.62 7.66
N GLY A 53 -3.17 9.60 7.15
CA GLY A 53 -3.67 10.46 6.06
C GLY A 53 -3.15 10.02 4.69
N VAL A 54 -3.92 10.33 3.63
CA VAL A 54 -3.45 10.15 2.25
C VAL A 54 -2.24 11.05 2.02
N MET A 55 -1.11 10.47 1.59
CA MET A 55 0.17 11.16 1.35
C MET A 55 0.77 11.87 2.57
N THR A 56 0.41 11.47 3.80
CA THR A 56 1.00 12.05 5.03
C THR A 56 2.52 11.92 5.03
N GLY A 57 3.22 13.02 5.33
CA GLY A 57 4.68 13.09 5.41
C GLY A 57 5.39 13.02 4.05
N VAL A 58 4.68 13.12 2.91
CA VAL A 58 5.28 13.19 1.58
C VAL A 58 5.42 14.65 1.18
N SER A 59 6.66 15.11 1.05
CA SER A 59 6.99 16.46 0.59
C SER A 59 7.68 16.49 -0.76
N ASP A 60 8.35 15.40 -1.13
CA ASP A 60 9.05 15.24 -2.40
C ASP A 60 9.04 13.78 -2.88
N LYS A 61 9.75 13.52 -4.00
CA LYS A 61 9.81 12.19 -4.60
C LYS A 61 10.58 11.19 -3.75
N THR A 62 11.56 11.64 -2.98
CA THR A 62 12.34 10.78 -2.08
C THR A 62 11.48 10.32 -0.90
N ASP A 63 10.69 11.24 -0.33
CA ASP A 63 9.70 10.90 0.70
C ASP A 63 8.66 9.93 0.14
N TYR A 64 8.20 10.17 -1.11
CA TYR A 64 7.26 9.28 -1.78
C TYR A 64 7.84 7.87 -1.94
N LEU A 65 9.10 7.75 -2.41
CA LEU A 65 9.78 6.46 -2.50
C LEU A 65 9.78 5.75 -1.14
N LYS A 66 10.31 6.41 -0.11
CA LYS A 66 10.49 5.81 1.22
C LYS A 66 9.17 5.42 1.88
N ARG A 67 8.16 6.30 1.81
CA ARG A 67 6.91 6.15 2.57
C ARG A 67 5.81 5.40 1.83
N ARG A 68 5.89 5.28 0.49
CA ARG A 68 4.82 4.70 -0.33
C ARG A 68 5.26 3.51 -1.16
N ILE A 69 6.47 3.53 -1.71
CA ILE A 69 6.95 2.43 -2.54
C ILE A 69 7.69 1.42 -1.67
N GLN A 70 8.71 1.83 -0.93
CA GLN A 70 9.52 0.92 -0.10
C GLN A 70 8.71 0.30 1.03
N VAL A 71 7.94 1.09 1.79
CA VAL A 71 7.08 0.53 2.85
C VAL A 71 6.10 -0.51 2.31
N PHE A 72 5.57 -0.32 1.10
CA PHE A 72 4.71 -1.32 0.48
C PHE A 72 5.50 -2.57 0.06
N ASP A 73 6.69 -2.38 -0.53
CA ASP A 73 7.57 -3.48 -0.95
C ASP A 73 8.00 -4.34 0.24
N ASP A 74 8.46 -3.71 1.30
CA ASP A 74 8.84 -4.40 2.55
C ASP A 74 7.68 -5.21 3.12
N ARG A 75 6.48 -4.61 3.17
CA ARG A 75 5.28 -5.27 3.66
C ARG A 75 4.91 -6.50 2.82
N VAL A 76 4.90 -6.37 1.51
CA VAL A 76 4.55 -7.46 0.59
C VAL A 76 5.58 -8.59 0.69
N ASN A 77 6.87 -8.27 0.80
CA ASN A 77 7.92 -9.26 0.98
C ASN A 77 7.77 -10.01 2.32
N ARG A 78 7.47 -9.30 3.42
CA ARG A 78 7.19 -9.92 4.73
C ARG A 78 5.96 -10.82 4.70
N PHE A 79 4.89 -10.41 4.03
CA PHE A 79 3.72 -11.27 3.87
C PHE A 79 4.04 -12.54 3.08
N ALA A 80 4.93 -12.45 2.09
CA ALA A 80 5.34 -13.60 1.29
C ALA A 80 6.22 -14.61 2.06
N GLU A 81 6.79 -14.24 3.20
CA GLU A 81 7.45 -15.18 4.11
C GLU A 81 6.45 -16.06 4.88
N VAL A 82 5.20 -15.59 5.00
CA VAL A 82 4.16 -16.23 5.81
C VAL A 82 3.21 -17.08 4.99
N ALA A 83 2.84 -16.61 3.79
CA ALA A 83 1.92 -17.31 2.90
C ALA A 83 2.20 -16.94 1.43
N SER A 84 1.72 -17.77 0.50
CA SER A 84 1.80 -17.53 -0.94
C SER A 84 0.46 -17.84 -1.59
N PHE A 85 -0.04 -16.88 -2.38
CA PHE A 85 -1.24 -16.99 -3.20
C PHE A 85 -1.15 -16.01 -4.39
N PRO A 86 -1.93 -16.20 -5.46
CA PRO A 86 -1.76 -15.46 -6.71
C PRO A 86 -1.80 -13.94 -6.56
N GLU A 87 -2.70 -13.41 -5.74
CA GLU A 87 -2.87 -11.97 -5.53
C GLU A 87 -1.64 -11.34 -4.84
N LEU A 88 -1.00 -12.09 -3.93
CA LEU A 88 0.23 -11.66 -3.27
C LEU A 88 1.41 -11.63 -4.26
N GLU A 89 1.51 -12.64 -5.13
CA GLU A 89 2.52 -12.65 -6.20
C GLU A 89 2.31 -11.50 -7.19
N ASP A 90 1.07 -11.17 -7.52
CA ASP A 90 0.77 -9.99 -8.34
C ASP A 90 1.13 -8.69 -7.61
N ALA A 91 0.88 -8.58 -6.30
CA ALA A 91 1.31 -7.44 -5.49
C ALA A 91 2.84 -7.29 -5.47
N LYS A 92 3.60 -8.40 -5.35
CA LYS A 92 5.07 -8.41 -5.45
C LYS A 92 5.58 -7.92 -6.81
N ARG A 93 5.00 -8.44 -7.89
CA ARG A 93 5.35 -8.01 -9.26
C ARG A 93 5.07 -6.54 -9.48
N TRP A 94 3.91 -6.08 -9.00
CA TRP A 94 3.54 -4.66 -9.06
C TRP A 94 4.50 -3.79 -8.25
N SER A 95 4.88 -4.20 -7.04
CA SER A 95 5.84 -3.48 -6.21
C SER A 95 7.20 -3.32 -6.89
N ARG A 96 7.74 -4.41 -7.43
CA ARG A 96 9.00 -4.37 -8.21
C ARG A 96 8.90 -3.46 -9.43
N ALA A 97 7.76 -3.48 -10.13
CA ALA A 97 7.54 -2.61 -11.28
C ALA A 97 7.47 -1.12 -10.88
N ARG A 98 6.94 -0.80 -9.68
CA ARG A 98 6.96 0.57 -9.11
C ARG A 98 8.38 1.05 -8.84
N LEU A 99 9.21 0.21 -8.19
CA LEU A 99 10.62 0.50 -7.94
C LEU A 99 11.38 0.73 -9.26
N ALA A 100 11.25 -0.18 -10.23
CA ALA A 100 11.87 -0.06 -11.55
C ALA A 100 11.43 1.22 -12.29
N ASN A 101 10.14 1.59 -12.22
CA ASN A 101 9.63 2.83 -12.79
C ASN A 101 10.18 4.06 -12.08
N PHE A 102 10.28 4.04 -10.76
CA PHE A 102 10.82 5.15 -9.97
C PHE A 102 12.29 5.40 -10.31
N HIS A 103 13.10 4.35 -10.38
CA HIS A 103 14.53 4.41 -10.73
C HIS A 103 14.77 4.59 -12.23
N ARG A 104 13.72 4.70 -13.04
CA ARG A 104 13.79 4.87 -14.50
C ARG A 104 14.55 3.74 -15.20
N GLU A 105 14.46 2.55 -14.68
CA GLU A 105 15.04 1.36 -15.29
C GLU A 105 14.41 1.06 -16.66
N LYS A 106 15.21 0.47 -17.56
CA LYS A 106 14.74 0.09 -18.90
C LYS A 106 13.55 -0.86 -18.79
N GLY A 107 12.43 -0.46 -19.36
CA GLY A 107 11.19 -1.25 -19.32
C GLY A 107 10.31 -1.03 -18.07
N GLY A 108 10.76 -0.32 -17.04
CA GLY A 108 10.00 -0.08 -15.80
C GLY A 108 8.62 0.55 -16.03
N PHE A 109 8.50 1.50 -16.96
CA PHE A 109 7.20 2.06 -17.36
C PHE A 109 6.24 0.99 -17.89
N ARG A 110 6.70 0.17 -18.83
CA ARG A 110 5.86 -0.89 -19.43
C ARG A 110 5.50 -1.96 -18.42
N ALA A 111 6.43 -2.33 -17.54
CA ALA A 111 6.19 -3.30 -16.48
C ALA A 111 5.09 -2.78 -15.54
N LEU A 112 5.18 -1.55 -15.07
CA LEU A 112 4.19 -0.95 -14.20
C LEU A 112 2.82 -0.82 -14.89
N TRP A 113 2.80 -0.41 -16.16
CA TRP A 113 1.55 -0.31 -16.93
C TRP A 113 0.85 -1.67 -17.10
N ARG A 114 1.61 -2.75 -17.32
CA ARG A 114 1.04 -4.12 -17.41
C ARG A 114 0.35 -4.53 -16.12
N MET A 115 0.89 -4.10 -14.97
CA MET A 115 0.36 -4.43 -13.65
C MET A 115 -0.74 -3.46 -13.14
N ARG A 116 -1.25 -2.53 -13.98
CA ARG A 116 -2.23 -1.51 -13.59
C ARG A 116 -3.51 -2.05 -12.96
N ARG A 117 -3.85 -3.32 -13.19
CA ARG A 117 -5.04 -3.96 -12.60
C ARG A 117 -4.94 -4.15 -11.09
N VAL A 118 -3.73 -4.23 -10.54
CA VAL A 118 -3.50 -4.37 -9.09
C VAL A 118 -3.93 -3.09 -8.37
N ASN A 119 -3.52 -1.92 -8.88
CA ASN A 119 -4.00 -0.63 -8.39
C ASN A 119 -3.88 0.42 -9.50
N PHE A 120 -5.01 0.69 -10.16
CA PHE A 120 -5.03 1.58 -11.32
C PHE A 120 -4.67 3.01 -10.98
N VAL A 121 -5.27 3.56 -9.93
CA VAL A 121 -5.08 4.97 -9.53
C VAL A 121 -3.63 5.26 -9.18
N THR A 122 -3.04 4.42 -8.32
CA THR A 122 -1.62 4.56 -7.95
C THR A 122 -0.70 4.37 -9.14
N THR A 123 -0.98 3.41 -10.02
CA THR A 123 -0.18 3.17 -11.22
C THR A 123 -0.17 4.39 -12.15
N VAL A 124 -1.34 4.95 -12.46
CA VAL A 124 -1.44 6.14 -13.30
C VAL A 124 -0.74 7.32 -12.66
N PHE A 125 -0.97 7.56 -11.36
CA PHE A 125 -0.28 8.61 -10.62
C PHE A 125 1.25 8.46 -10.73
N GLU A 126 1.80 7.28 -10.48
CA GLU A 126 3.25 7.06 -10.50
C GLU A 126 3.87 7.16 -11.90
N LEU A 127 3.15 6.75 -12.94
CA LEU A 127 3.62 6.86 -14.31
C LEU A 127 3.78 8.31 -14.77
N PHE A 128 2.92 9.20 -14.30
CA PHE A 128 2.91 10.60 -14.71
C PHE A 128 3.52 11.53 -13.66
N ALA A 129 3.03 11.50 -12.42
CA ALA A 129 3.44 12.45 -11.39
C ALA A 129 4.93 12.36 -11.06
N LEU A 130 5.51 11.15 -11.03
CA LEU A 130 6.94 10.98 -10.76
C LEU A 130 7.85 11.54 -11.87
N ARG A 131 7.32 11.81 -13.05
CA ARG A 131 8.06 12.42 -14.18
C ARG A 131 7.98 13.95 -14.19
N LEU A 132 7.03 14.53 -13.47
CA LEU A 132 6.88 15.99 -13.40
C LEU A 132 8.08 16.65 -12.72
N PRO A 133 8.41 17.90 -13.07
CA PRO A 133 9.36 18.72 -12.30
C PRO A 133 8.94 18.79 -10.83
N LEU A 134 9.93 18.92 -9.92
CA LEU A 134 9.68 18.87 -8.48
C LEU A 134 8.63 19.89 -7.97
N PRO A 135 8.59 21.14 -8.44
CA PRO A 135 7.55 22.08 -8.01
C PRO A 135 6.11 21.61 -8.35
N ILE A 136 5.93 21.06 -9.56
CA ILE A 136 4.63 20.56 -10.02
C ILE A 136 4.25 19.30 -9.23
N PHE A 137 5.20 18.40 -9.00
CA PHE A 137 4.99 17.23 -8.15
C PHE A 137 4.52 17.63 -6.74
N ARG A 138 5.22 18.59 -6.10
CA ARG A 138 4.84 19.11 -4.78
C ARG A 138 3.44 19.72 -4.76
N PHE A 139 3.08 20.44 -5.81
CA PHE A 139 1.73 20.98 -5.96
C PHE A 139 0.68 19.86 -6.05
N ALA A 140 0.90 18.85 -6.89
CA ALA A 140 0.02 17.68 -7.01
C ALA A 140 -0.15 16.95 -5.66
N ILE A 141 0.93 16.71 -4.92
CA ILE A 141 0.86 16.10 -3.59
C ILE A 141 0.01 16.92 -2.62
N ARG A 142 0.15 18.25 -2.63
CA ARG A 142 -0.68 19.13 -1.76
C ARG A 142 -2.17 19.05 -2.09
N LEU A 143 -2.53 18.92 -3.37
CA LEU A 143 -3.93 18.75 -3.78
C LEU A 143 -4.50 17.42 -3.27
N VAL A 144 -3.75 16.33 -3.41
CA VAL A 144 -4.14 15.01 -2.87
C VAL A 144 -4.28 15.05 -1.34
N GLN A 145 -3.34 15.71 -0.63
CA GLN A 145 -3.40 15.85 0.83
C GLN A 145 -4.63 16.64 1.31
N LYS A 146 -5.11 17.58 0.49
CA LYS A 146 -6.32 18.37 0.77
C LYS A 146 -7.62 17.69 0.35
N GLY A 147 -7.55 16.48 -0.23
CA GLY A 147 -8.74 15.77 -0.72
C GLY A 147 -9.41 16.39 -1.94
N VAL A 148 -8.65 17.14 -2.76
CA VAL A 148 -9.15 17.79 -3.99
C VAL A 148 -8.98 16.86 -5.20
N LEU A 149 -8.14 15.83 -5.08
CA LEU A 149 -7.87 14.79 -6.09
C LEU A 149 -8.04 13.41 -5.49
#